data_632602ae67906fc8ae36fe2192df1592
#
_entry.id   632602ae67906fc8ae36fe2192df1592
#
_cell.length_a   1.000
_cell.length_b   1.000
_cell.length_c   1.000
_cell.angle_alpha   90.00
_cell.angle_beta   90.00
_cell.angle_gamma   90.00
#
_symmetry.space_group_name_H-M   'P 1'
#
loop_
_entity.id
_entity.type
_entity.pdbx_description
1 polymer ?
#
loop_
_entity_poly.entity_id
_entity_poly.type
_entity_poly.pdbx_seq_one_letter_code
_entity_poly.pdbx_strand_id
1 'polypeptide(L)'
;MRRTLSSAQTFLMKFLFPVIWIGGFAVGTLVLFLGAGRLKDEDGNPPPPEVKWIFLGATLAGSAFIYWTCIRLKRVELDDHSLYVSNYQLEIVVPLRDIEEVTENRWINIHPVTVHFYRETEFGGSIVFMPKMRWFAFFSSHPVVTELRTAARRDRGAAPDVPAA
;
A
#
# COMPACT_ATOMS: atom_id res chain seq x y z
N MET A 1 12.66 9.99 19.73
CA MET A 1 12.89 10.62 18.38
C MET A 1 12.06 9.90 17.34
N ARG A 2 11.16 10.61 16.62
CA ARG A 2 10.36 9.99 15.55
C ARG A 2 11.24 9.57 14.36
N ARG A 3 11.12 8.31 13.95
CA ARG A 3 11.81 7.74 12.81
C ARG A 3 10.80 7.22 11.79
N THR A 4 10.92 7.66 10.54
CA THR A 4 10.05 7.22 9.46
C THR A 4 10.41 5.78 9.05
N LEU A 5 9.45 4.85 9.18
CA LEU A 5 9.56 3.45 8.76
C LEU A 5 9.10 3.26 7.31
N SER A 6 8.09 4.03 6.90
CA SER A 6 7.58 3.99 5.53
C SER A 6 8.55 4.65 4.56
N SER A 7 8.56 4.17 3.33
CA SER A 7 9.33 4.74 2.23
C SER A 7 8.69 6.03 1.71
N ALA A 8 9.51 6.96 1.17
CA ALA A 8 9.01 8.06 0.33
C ALA A 8 8.22 7.56 -0.89
N GLN A 9 8.49 6.33 -1.34
CA GLN A 9 7.73 5.65 -2.38
C GLN A 9 6.26 5.41 -2.00
N THR A 10 5.91 5.41 -0.70
CA THR A 10 4.51 5.30 -0.26
C THR A 10 3.64 6.42 -0.84
N PHE A 11 4.16 7.66 -0.88
CA PHE A 11 3.46 8.77 -1.51
C PHE A 11 3.31 8.57 -3.02
N LEU A 12 4.41 8.18 -3.69
CA LEU A 12 4.40 7.92 -5.14
C LEU A 12 3.41 6.81 -5.51
N MET A 13 3.43 5.70 -4.76
CA MET A 13 2.54 4.55 -4.99
C MET A 13 1.08 4.86 -4.63
N LYS A 14 0.85 5.73 -3.64
CA LYS A 14 -0.51 6.09 -3.23
C LYS A 14 -1.18 7.08 -4.19
N PHE A 15 -0.45 8.04 -4.71
CA PHE A 15 -1.03 9.14 -5.49
C PHE A 15 -0.56 9.15 -6.94
N LEU A 16 0.75 9.15 -7.18
CA LEU A 16 1.29 9.37 -8.52
C LEU A 16 1.08 8.14 -9.43
N PHE A 17 1.36 6.96 -8.91
CA PHE A 17 1.23 5.71 -9.69
C PHE A 17 -0.23 5.46 -10.15
N PRO A 18 -1.26 5.54 -9.28
CA PRO A 18 -2.65 5.41 -9.73
C PRO A 18 -3.05 6.47 -10.76
N VAL A 19 -2.66 7.73 -10.57
CA VAL A 19 -2.99 8.81 -11.51
C VAL A 19 -2.38 8.56 -12.88
N ILE A 20 -1.10 8.21 -12.95
CA ILE A 20 -0.41 7.93 -14.22
C ILE A 20 -1.00 6.69 -14.89
N TRP A 21 -1.19 5.61 -14.13
CA TRP A 21 -1.66 4.35 -14.69
C TRP A 21 -3.11 4.46 -15.17
N ILE A 22 -4.02 4.89 -14.28
CA ILE A 22 -5.45 5.05 -14.61
C ILE A 22 -5.62 6.09 -15.72
N GLY A 23 -4.93 7.23 -15.63
CA GLY A 23 -4.96 8.27 -16.65
C GLY A 23 -4.46 7.79 -18.00
N GLY A 24 -3.32 7.10 -18.04
CA GLY A 24 -2.76 6.54 -19.26
C GLY A 24 -3.69 5.53 -19.94
N PHE A 25 -4.24 4.58 -19.18
CA PHE A 25 -5.18 3.60 -19.70
C PHE A 25 -6.52 4.21 -20.09
N ALA A 26 -7.01 5.21 -19.35
CA ALA A 26 -8.22 5.95 -19.71
C ALA A 26 -8.06 6.70 -21.05
N VAL A 27 -6.91 7.37 -21.23
CA VAL A 27 -6.60 8.02 -22.52
C VAL A 27 -6.49 7.00 -23.64
N GLY A 28 -5.80 5.86 -23.43
CA GLY A 28 -5.72 4.78 -24.40
C GLY A 28 -7.09 4.23 -24.78
N THR A 29 -7.96 4.01 -23.79
CA THR A 29 -9.36 3.60 -24.00
C THR A 29 -10.10 4.63 -24.84
N LEU A 30 -9.99 5.92 -24.50
CA LEU A 30 -10.64 7.00 -25.24
C LEU A 30 -10.19 7.05 -26.69
N VAL A 31 -8.88 6.91 -26.93
CA VAL A 31 -8.31 6.86 -28.28
C VAL A 31 -8.86 5.68 -29.08
N LEU A 32 -8.98 4.50 -28.47
CA LEU A 32 -9.58 3.33 -29.12
C LEU A 32 -11.06 3.53 -29.49
N PHE A 33 -11.83 4.24 -28.66
CA PHE A 33 -13.24 4.48 -28.94
C PHE A 33 -13.47 5.61 -29.96
N LEU A 34 -12.71 6.70 -29.86
CA LEU A 34 -12.88 7.87 -30.71
C LEU A 34 -12.02 7.81 -31.98
N GLY A 35 -10.91 7.10 -31.95
CA GLY A 35 -9.92 7.05 -33.01
C GLY A 35 -9.81 5.72 -33.73
N ALA A 36 -10.74 4.78 -33.50
CA ALA A 36 -10.67 3.41 -34.07
C ALA A 36 -10.50 3.36 -35.60
N GLY A 37 -11.07 4.32 -36.31
CA GLY A 37 -10.90 4.42 -37.77
C GLY A 37 -9.55 4.99 -38.24
N ARG A 38 -8.73 5.51 -37.32
CA ARG A 38 -7.38 6.06 -37.60
C ARG A 38 -6.26 5.13 -37.14
N LEU A 39 -6.57 4.21 -36.24
CA LEU A 39 -5.64 3.18 -35.80
C LEU A 39 -5.68 2.05 -36.81
N LYS A 40 -4.53 1.72 -37.39
CA LYS A 40 -4.35 0.63 -38.34
C LYS A 40 -3.22 -0.25 -37.90
N ASP A 41 -3.34 -1.55 -38.12
CA ASP A 41 -2.25 -2.50 -37.93
C ASP A 41 -1.19 -2.36 -39.04
N GLU A 42 -0.17 -3.20 -39.04
CA GLU A 42 0.90 -3.23 -40.04
C GLU A 42 0.34 -3.51 -41.45
N ASP A 43 -0.80 -4.22 -41.58
CA ASP A 43 -1.46 -4.55 -42.80
C ASP A 43 -2.49 -3.48 -43.26
N GLY A 44 -2.61 -2.41 -42.49
CA GLY A 44 -3.52 -1.29 -42.78
C GLY A 44 -4.98 -1.51 -42.37
N ASN A 45 -5.29 -2.58 -41.62
CA ASN A 45 -6.63 -2.90 -41.16
C ASN A 45 -6.95 -2.19 -39.83
N PRO A 46 -8.21 -1.78 -39.59
CA PRO A 46 -8.60 -1.28 -38.27
C PRO A 46 -8.61 -2.43 -37.24
N PRO A 47 -8.32 -2.12 -35.96
CA PRO A 47 -8.37 -3.13 -34.89
C PRO A 47 -9.76 -3.75 -34.79
N PRO A 48 -9.87 -5.07 -34.52
CA PRO A 48 -11.14 -5.73 -34.31
C PRO A 48 -12.03 -5.01 -33.32
N PRO A 49 -13.34 -4.91 -33.50
CA PRO A 49 -14.24 -4.15 -32.64
C PRO A 49 -14.26 -4.67 -31.18
N GLU A 50 -13.89 -5.93 -30.97
CA GLU A 50 -13.81 -6.56 -29.65
C GLU A 50 -12.67 -5.98 -28.80
N VAL A 51 -11.57 -5.53 -29.45
CA VAL A 51 -10.37 -5.02 -28.76
C VAL A 51 -10.71 -3.85 -27.86
N LYS A 52 -11.56 -2.94 -28.28
CA LYS A 52 -11.99 -1.77 -27.50
C LYS A 52 -12.72 -2.18 -26.21
N TRP A 53 -13.54 -3.23 -26.27
CA TRP A 53 -14.29 -3.71 -25.11
C TRP A 53 -13.41 -4.49 -24.14
N ILE A 54 -12.50 -5.31 -24.65
CA ILE A 54 -11.48 -6.01 -23.84
C ILE A 54 -10.60 -4.98 -23.13
N PHE A 55 -10.14 -3.96 -23.86
CA PHE A 55 -9.30 -2.92 -23.31
C PHE A 55 -10.03 -2.09 -22.24
N LEU A 56 -11.29 -1.75 -22.48
CA LEU A 56 -12.15 -1.08 -21.48
C LEU A 56 -12.31 -1.95 -20.23
N GLY A 57 -12.63 -3.23 -20.37
CA GLY A 57 -12.77 -4.16 -19.26
C GLY A 57 -11.47 -4.28 -18.45
N ALA A 58 -10.34 -4.43 -19.13
CA ALA A 58 -9.02 -4.46 -18.49
C ALA A 58 -8.69 -3.14 -17.76
N THR A 59 -9.03 -1.99 -18.37
CA THR A 59 -8.83 -0.67 -17.74
C THR A 59 -9.66 -0.52 -16.48
N LEU A 60 -10.93 -0.90 -16.51
CA LEU A 60 -11.81 -0.81 -15.33
C LEU A 60 -11.36 -1.75 -14.22
N ALA A 61 -11.10 -3.02 -14.53
CA ALA A 61 -10.65 -4.02 -13.56
C ALA A 61 -9.28 -3.64 -12.95
N GLY A 62 -8.33 -3.24 -13.80
CA GLY A 62 -7.00 -2.81 -13.36
C GLY A 62 -7.05 -1.53 -12.54
N SER A 63 -7.90 -0.55 -12.91
CA SER A 63 -8.08 0.69 -12.16
C SER A 63 -8.67 0.42 -10.78
N ALA A 64 -9.69 -0.43 -10.69
CA ALA A 64 -10.29 -0.83 -9.42
C ALA A 64 -9.28 -1.54 -8.51
N PHE A 65 -8.49 -2.45 -9.07
CA PHE A 65 -7.45 -3.17 -8.34
C PHE A 65 -6.35 -2.23 -7.82
N ILE A 66 -5.83 -1.34 -8.66
CA ILE A 66 -4.79 -0.37 -8.28
C ILE A 66 -5.32 0.60 -7.23
N TYR A 67 -6.52 1.15 -7.45
CA TYR A 67 -7.15 2.03 -6.47
C TYR A 67 -7.28 1.34 -5.11
N TRP A 68 -7.85 0.14 -5.07
CA TRP A 68 -8.04 -0.62 -3.85
C TRP A 68 -6.73 -0.96 -3.13
N THR A 69 -5.69 -1.32 -3.87
CA THR A 69 -4.36 -1.65 -3.32
C THR A 69 -3.65 -0.40 -2.80
N CYS A 70 -3.66 0.68 -3.58
CA CYS A 70 -2.89 1.88 -3.27
C CYS A 70 -3.53 2.75 -2.19
N ILE A 71 -4.87 2.82 -2.11
CA ILE A 71 -5.56 3.66 -1.11
C ILE A 71 -5.30 3.19 0.33
N ARG A 72 -5.05 1.89 0.51
CA ARG A 72 -4.76 1.29 1.82
C ARG A 72 -3.41 1.66 2.40
N LEU A 73 -2.48 2.14 1.57
CA LEU A 73 -1.13 2.48 2.00
C LEU A 73 -1.15 3.66 2.97
N LYS A 74 -0.49 3.48 4.13
CA LYS A 74 -0.32 4.47 5.17
C LYS A 74 1.15 4.88 5.29
N ARG A 75 1.39 6.12 5.71
CA ARG A 75 2.69 6.54 6.19
C ARG A 75 2.81 6.15 7.64
N VAL A 76 3.94 5.55 8.01
CA VAL A 76 4.18 5.06 9.36
C VAL A 76 5.51 5.59 9.88
N GLU A 77 5.47 6.13 11.09
CA GLU A 77 6.64 6.57 11.84
C GLU A 77 6.62 5.91 13.22
N LEU A 78 7.80 5.60 13.74
CA LEU A 78 8.01 4.96 15.02
C LEU A 78 8.71 5.92 15.98
N ASP A 79 8.23 5.98 17.21
CA ASP A 79 8.94 6.55 18.34
C ASP A 79 9.13 5.47 19.43
N ASP A 80 9.76 5.81 20.54
CA ASP A 80 10.15 4.87 21.60
C ASP A 80 8.93 4.11 22.20
N HIS A 81 7.73 4.73 22.21
CA HIS A 81 6.52 4.18 22.83
C HIS A 81 5.28 4.16 21.91
N SER A 82 5.37 4.75 20.72
CA SER A 82 4.20 4.97 19.89
C SER A 82 4.48 4.80 18.41
N LEU A 83 3.46 4.33 17.70
CA LEU A 83 3.41 4.25 16.26
C LEU A 83 2.51 5.39 15.73
N TYR A 84 3.07 6.25 14.89
CA TYR A 84 2.34 7.32 14.24
C TYR A 84 1.93 6.85 12.86
N VAL A 85 0.64 6.84 12.60
CA VAL A 85 0.07 6.35 11.34
C VAL A 85 -0.68 7.48 10.65
N SER A 86 -0.31 7.79 9.42
CA SER A 86 -0.95 8.85 8.66
C SER A 86 -1.41 8.37 7.27
N ASN A 87 -2.58 8.84 6.87
CA ASN A 87 -3.06 8.71 5.49
C ASN A 87 -2.80 9.95 4.65
N TYR A 88 -1.98 10.89 5.14
CA TYR A 88 -1.68 12.23 4.63
C TYR A 88 -2.76 13.31 4.89
N GLN A 89 -3.94 12.95 5.37
CA GLN A 89 -5.00 13.89 5.79
C GLN A 89 -5.22 13.83 7.30
N LEU A 90 -5.12 12.64 7.87
CA LEU A 90 -5.28 12.37 9.29
C LEU A 90 -4.03 11.62 9.79
N GLU A 91 -3.56 11.96 10.98
CA GLU A 91 -2.53 11.23 11.72
C GLU A 91 -3.12 10.73 13.03
N ILE A 92 -2.91 9.45 13.32
CA ILE A 92 -3.27 8.85 14.60
C ILE A 92 -2.01 8.37 15.31
N VAL A 93 -2.09 8.29 16.62
CA VAL A 93 -1.02 7.78 17.48
C VAL A 93 -1.51 6.51 18.15
N VAL A 94 -0.81 5.42 17.90
CA VAL A 94 -1.12 4.10 18.47
C VAL A 94 0.00 3.69 19.40
N PRO A 95 -0.27 3.42 20.70
CA PRO A 95 0.72 2.87 21.60
C PRO A 95 1.27 1.54 21.08
N LEU A 96 2.57 1.29 21.25
CA LEU A 96 3.19 0.04 20.76
C LEU A 96 2.62 -1.21 21.42
N ARG A 97 2.14 -1.12 22.66
CA ARG A 97 1.47 -2.21 23.38
C ARG A 97 0.16 -2.66 22.69
N ASP A 98 -0.49 -1.78 21.93
CA ASP A 98 -1.74 -2.07 21.24
C ASP A 98 -1.53 -2.77 19.89
N ILE A 99 -0.26 -3.01 19.51
CA ILE A 99 0.09 -3.83 18.35
C ILE A 99 -0.08 -5.30 18.71
N GLU A 100 -0.98 -6.00 18.05
CA GLU A 100 -1.22 -7.43 18.19
C GLU A 100 -0.17 -8.23 17.43
N GLU A 101 -0.10 -8.01 16.12
CA GLU A 101 0.77 -8.75 15.22
C GLU A 101 1.32 -7.84 14.11
N VAL A 102 2.53 -8.17 13.66
CA VAL A 102 3.14 -7.54 12.48
C VAL A 102 3.47 -8.64 11.48
N THR A 103 2.87 -8.56 10.31
CA THR A 103 3.08 -9.53 9.21
C THR A 103 3.69 -8.84 8.00
N GLU A 104 4.35 -9.62 7.14
CA GLU A 104 4.90 -9.12 5.87
C GLU A 104 4.47 -10.05 4.72
N ASN A 105 4.14 -9.47 3.58
CA ASN A 105 3.89 -10.24 2.36
C ASN A 105 5.18 -10.34 1.55
N ARG A 106 5.78 -11.54 1.51
CA ARG A 106 7.05 -11.81 0.83
C ARG A 106 6.90 -12.15 -0.65
N TRP A 107 5.67 -12.37 -1.12
CA TRP A 107 5.40 -12.71 -2.52
C TRP A 107 5.52 -11.50 -3.46
N ILE A 108 5.46 -10.31 -2.91
CA ILE A 108 5.59 -9.07 -3.66
C ILE A 108 6.95 -8.47 -3.32
N ASN A 109 7.75 -8.16 -4.33
CA ASN A 109 9.12 -7.61 -4.17
C ASN A 109 9.21 -6.34 -3.30
N ILE A 110 8.08 -5.67 -3.07
CA ILE A 110 7.99 -4.44 -2.26
C ILE A 110 7.74 -4.75 -0.77
N HIS A 111 7.49 -6.02 -0.41
CA HIS A 111 7.26 -6.52 0.96
C HIS A 111 6.34 -5.63 1.79
N PRO A 112 5.06 -5.43 1.41
CA PRO A 112 4.15 -4.64 2.23
C PRO A 112 4.02 -5.26 3.62
N VAL A 113 4.12 -4.41 4.63
CA VAL A 113 4.01 -4.78 6.03
C VAL A 113 2.62 -4.44 6.52
N THR A 114 1.95 -5.41 7.14
CA THR A 114 0.66 -5.23 7.80
C THR A 114 0.86 -5.24 9.31
N VAL A 115 0.31 -4.25 10.00
CA VAL A 115 0.26 -4.17 11.46
C VAL A 115 -1.18 -4.36 11.90
N HIS A 116 -1.43 -5.35 12.72
CA HIS A 116 -2.72 -5.63 13.34
C HIS A 116 -2.74 -5.06 14.76
N PHE A 117 -3.87 -4.52 15.18
CA PHE A 117 -4.07 -3.91 16.47
C PHE A 117 -5.09 -4.68 17.30
N TYR A 118 -4.92 -4.73 18.63
CA TYR A 118 -5.90 -5.30 19.55
C TYR A 118 -7.22 -4.52 19.59
N ARG A 119 -7.17 -3.23 19.27
CA ARG A 119 -8.33 -2.34 19.25
C ARG A 119 -8.47 -1.70 17.89
N GLU A 120 -9.72 -1.50 17.47
CA GLU A 120 -9.98 -0.73 16.25
C GLU A 120 -9.53 0.72 16.42
N THR A 121 -8.86 1.21 15.39
CA THR A 121 -8.44 2.61 15.26
C THR A 121 -9.29 3.30 14.22
N GLU A 122 -9.13 4.62 14.01
CA GLU A 122 -9.79 5.33 12.91
C GLU A 122 -9.43 4.76 11.52
N PHE A 123 -8.39 3.95 11.43
CA PHE A 123 -8.00 3.24 10.20
C PHE A 123 -8.41 1.77 10.20
N GLY A 124 -9.23 1.34 11.17
CA GLY A 124 -9.65 -0.04 11.38
C GLY A 124 -8.70 -0.86 12.24
N GLY A 125 -8.91 -2.17 12.30
CA GLY A 125 -8.11 -3.10 13.10
C GLY A 125 -6.73 -3.42 12.52
N SER A 126 -6.42 -2.94 11.30
CA SER A 126 -5.09 -3.15 10.69
C SER A 126 -4.73 -2.06 9.70
N ILE A 127 -3.44 -1.83 9.54
CA ILE A 127 -2.88 -0.91 8.54
C ILE A 127 -1.84 -1.60 7.68
N VAL A 128 -1.66 -1.09 6.46
CA VAL A 128 -0.64 -1.55 5.53
C VAL A 128 0.28 -0.39 5.16
N PHE A 129 1.57 -0.63 5.18
CA PHE A 129 2.56 0.34 4.72
C PHE A 129 3.69 -0.32 3.93
N MET A 130 4.38 0.46 3.11
CA MET A 130 5.56 0.02 2.37
C MET A 130 6.82 0.46 3.10
N PRO A 131 7.64 -0.48 3.58
CA PRO A 131 8.96 -0.15 4.14
C PRO A 131 9.91 0.32 3.02
N LYS A 132 11.10 0.78 3.39
CA LYS A 132 12.14 1.14 2.42
C LYS A 132 12.53 -0.10 1.62
N MET A 133 12.48 0.00 0.28
CA MET A 133 12.84 -1.11 -0.61
C MET A 133 14.28 -1.58 -0.35
N ARG A 134 14.46 -2.89 -0.30
CA ARG A 134 15.77 -3.54 -0.24
C ARG A 134 15.99 -4.32 -1.53
N TRP A 135 16.99 -3.92 -2.29
CA TRP A 135 17.43 -4.66 -3.47
C TRP A 135 18.05 -6.00 -3.03
N PHE A 136 17.68 -7.10 -3.68
CA PHE A 136 18.22 -8.45 -3.46
C PHE A 136 17.88 -9.15 -2.12
N ALA A 137 16.81 -8.77 -1.44
CA ALA A 137 16.42 -9.36 -0.15
C ALA A 137 15.13 -10.21 -0.24
N PHE A 138 14.93 -10.97 -1.30
CA PHE A 138 13.67 -11.69 -1.62
C PHE A 138 13.24 -12.71 -0.56
N PHE A 139 14.17 -13.27 0.23
CA PHE A 139 13.84 -14.35 1.18
C PHE A 139 14.05 -13.98 2.66
N SER A 140 14.58 -12.80 2.96
CA SER A 140 14.82 -12.38 4.34
C SER A 140 13.73 -11.48 4.87
N SER A 141 13.32 -11.68 6.15
CA SER A 141 12.41 -10.76 6.83
C SER A 141 12.93 -9.32 6.79
N HIS A 142 12.02 -8.38 6.55
CA HIS A 142 12.39 -6.98 6.56
C HIS A 142 12.78 -6.55 8.00
N PRO A 143 13.91 -5.86 8.23
CA PRO A 143 14.35 -5.47 9.57
C PRO A 143 13.32 -4.63 10.32
N VAL A 144 12.52 -3.83 9.62
CA VAL A 144 11.41 -3.07 10.20
C VAL A 144 10.38 -3.98 10.89
N VAL A 145 10.11 -5.19 10.34
CA VAL A 145 9.19 -6.15 10.95
C VAL A 145 9.73 -6.66 12.27
N THR A 146 11.01 -7.05 12.29
CA THR A 146 11.70 -7.50 13.51
C THR A 146 11.75 -6.39 14.56
N GLU A 147 12.05 -5.17 14.13
CA GLU A 147 12.09 -3.99 14.99
C GLU A 147 10.74 -3.70 15.62
N LEU A 148 9.66 -3.63 14.83
CA LEU A 148 8.30 -3.40 15.34
C LEU A 148 7.85 -4.50 16.30
N ARG A 149 8.12 -5.77 15.97
CA ARG A 149 7.83 -6.89 16.88
C ARG A 149 8.57 -6.78 18.20
N THR A 150 9.86 -6.41 18.15
CA THR A 150 10.68 -6.26 19.35
C THR A 150 10.23 -5.06 20.18
N ALA A 151 9.93 -3.93 19.57
CA ALA A 151 9.43 -2.73 20.21
C ALA A 151 8.07 -2.99 20.90
N ALA A 152 7.13 -3.63 20.21
CA ALA A 152 5.82 -4.00 20.76
C ALA A 152 5.93 -4.96 21.95
N ARG A 153 6.84 -5.94 21.87
CA ARG A 153 7.09 -6.86 22.99
C ARG A 153 7.71 -6.14 24.20
N ARG A 154 8.67 -5.25 23.96
CA ARG A 154 9.33 -4.49 25.03
C ARG A 154 8.34 -3.58 25.75
N ASP A 155 7.48 -2.87 25.03
CA ASP A 155 6.50 -1.95 25.59
C ASP A 155 5.44 -2.69 26.40
N ARG A 156 5.01 -3.89 25.96
CA ARG A 156 4.11 -4.78 26.72
C ARG A 156 4.75 -5.32 28.01
N GLY A 157 6.04 -5.67 27.95
CA GLY A 157 6.76 -6.16 29.15
C GLY A 157 7.12 -5.06 30.16
N ALA A 158 7.11 -3.80 29.73
CA ALA A 158 7.38 -2.63 30.58
C ALA A 158 6.09 -2.06 31.21
N ALA A 159 4.91 -2.46 30.73
CA ALA A 159 3.63 -2.05 31.33
C ALA A 159 3.50 -2.72 32.70
N PRO A 160 3.32 -1.98 33.83
CA PRO A 160 3.01 -2.59 35.10
C PRO A 160 1.70 -3.34 35.00
N ASP A 161 1.63 -4.56 35.57
CA ASP A 161 0.41 -5.32 35.75
C ASP A 161 -0.60 -4.44 36.49
N VAL A 162 -1.50 -3.81 35.75
CA VAL A 162 -2.69 -3.19 36.32
C VAL A 162 -3.68 -4.32 36.59
N PRO A 163 -3.92 -4.68 37.86
CA PRO A 163 -4.88 -5.72 38.18
C PRO A 163 -6.24 -5.29 37.61
N ALA A 164 -6.88 -6.20 36.91
CA ALA A 164 -8.26 -6.03 36.43
C ALA A 164 -9.16 -5.76 37.65
N ALA A 165 -9.79 -4.57 37.66
CA ALA A 165 -10.79 -4.21 38.65
C ALA A 165 -12.15 -4.78 38.25
#